data_02c43ca86f2fc3df0fc901d5773a6bcd
#
_entry.id   02c43ca86f2fc3df0fc901d5773a6bcd
#
_cell.length_a   1.000
_cell.length_b   1.000
_cell.length_c   1.000
_cell.angle_alpha   90.00
_cell.angle_beta   90.00
_cell.angle_gamma   90.00
#
_symmetry.space_group_name_H-M   'P 1'
#
loop_
_entity.id
_entity.type
_entity.pdbx_description
1 polymer ?
#
loop_
_entity_poly.entity_id
_entity_poly.type
_entity_poly.pdbx_seq_one_letter_code
_entity_poly.pdbx_strand_id
1 'polypeptide(L)'
;MDDALELGNYLPVSYKTRSEEEYVAFLWDAFQSNYAGEKYEFASLAFHLLYMSFVSFSIWQIKLVREQDFKNALVGFQIESETKLLDADTPFKFYEKLKESQIFRFLKLIGCTNDHVGEFSKFVKRRNKIAHPSGTVFFNDRITIDAEISDMMREVENIQRHMRPIIIEVYARFLLDSSDTEEREYAIPEQEVEANLIHRNYVSLRDIESCMTYDISKHATHIAFEGIRELHSCVKRQYGDE
;
A
#
# COMPACT_ATOMS: atom_id res chain seq x y z
N MET A 1 -0.92 10.57 -18.16
CA MET A 1 -2.07 10.79 -17.25
C MET A 1 -2.73 9.46 -16.87
N ASP A 2 -3.02 8.57 -17.82
CA ASP A 2 -3.69 7.30 -17.55
C ASP A 2 -2.86 6.40 -16.62
N ASP A 3 -1.54 6.28 -16.83
CA ASP A 3 -0.63 5.55 -15.93
C ASP A 3 -0.68 6.11 -14.49
N ALA A 4 -0.82 7.43 -14.34
CA ALA A 4 -0.91 8.03 -13.00
C ALA A 4 -2.19 7.64 -12.28
N LEU A 5 -3.33 7.61 -12.98
CA LEU A 5 -4.62 7.23 -12.40
C LEU A 5 -4.65 5.77 -11.95
N GLU A 6 -3.88 4.93 -12.62
CA GLU A 6 -3.72 3.51 -12.26
C GLU A 6 -3.20 3.32 -10.82
N LEU A 7 -2.41 4.27 -10.29
CA LEU A 7 -1.94 4.22 -8.91
C LEU A 7 -3.10 4.15 -7.90
N GLY A 8 -4.27 4.69 -8.23
CA GLY A 8 -5.46 4.61 -7.39
C GLY A 8 -5.88 3.18 -7.08
N ASN A 9 -5.66 2.23 -8.01
CA ASN A 9 -5.97 0.82 -7.82
C ASN A 9 -5.03 0.11 -6.82
N TYR A 10 -3.89 0.72 -6.49
CA TYR A 10 -2.91 0.21 -5.52
C TYR A 10 -3.01 0.88 -4.16
N LEU A 11 -3.78 1.96 -4.04
CA LEU A 11 -4.07 2.60 -2.75
C LEU A 11 -5.25 1.92 -2.06
N PRO A 12 -5.37 2.02 -0.72
CA PRO A 12 -6.48 1.40 0.02
C PRO A 12 -7.85 1.80 -0.51
N VAL A 13 -8.76 0.83 -0.60
CA VAL A 13 -10.18 1.10 -0.90
C VAL A 13 -10.84 1.89 0.22
N SER A 14 -10.39 1.66 1.47
CA SER A 14 -10.92 2.29 2.68
C SER A 14 -9.81 2.69 3.63
N TYR A 15 -9.92 3.86 4.26
CA TYR A 15 -8.94 4.42 5.20
C TYR A 15 -9.46 4.33 6.63
N LYS A 16 -8.57 4.11 7.62
CA LYS A 16 -8.96 4.01 9.04
C LYS A 16 -9.31 5.35 9.67
N THR A 17 -8.76 6.42 9.14
CA THR A 17 -9.02 7.76 9.64
C THR A 17 -9.40 8.70 8.50
N ARG A 18 -10.27 9.66 8.82
CA ARG A 18 -10.61 10.74 7.89
C ARG A 18 -9.39 11.54 7.44
N SER A 19 -8.41 11.73 8.34
CA SER A 19 -7.18 12.45 8.02
C SER A 19 -6.33 11.74 6.95
N GLU A 20 -6.30 10.41 6.94
CA GLU A 20 -5.61 9.63 5.89
C GLU A 20 -6.29 9.80 4.54
N GLU A 21 -7.63 9.70 4.51
CA GLU A 21 -8.44 9.90 3.31
C GLU A 21 -8.26 11.31 2.75
N GLU A 22 -8.42 12.34 3.60
CA GLU A 22 -8.27 13.75 3.22
C GLU A 22 -6.83 14.03 2.71
N TYR A 23 -5.81 13.43 3.30
CA TYR A 23 -4.43 13.59 2.86
C TYR A 23 -4.19 13.00 1.47
N VAL A 24 -4.65 11.78 1.21
CA VAL A 24 -4.50 11.16 -0.12
C VAL A 24 -5.32 11.91 -1.18
N ALA A 25 -6.53 12.32 -0.85
CA ALA A 25 -7.37 13.15 -1.73
C ALA A 25 -6.70 14.50 -2.05
N PHE A 26 -6.12 15.17 -1.06
CA PHE A 26 -5.34 16.39 -1.25
C PHE A 26 -4.15 16.19 -2.20
N LEU A 27 -3.42 15.09 -2.09
CA LEU A 27 -2.30 14.79 -2.97
C LEU A 27 -2.75 14.55 -4.41
N TRP A 28 -3.89 13.87 -4.59
CA TRP A 28 -4.51 13.68 -5.91
C TRP A 28 -4.92 15.01 -6.55
N ASP A 29 -5.60 15.86 -5.80
CA ASP A 29 -5.99 17.21 -6.31
C ASP A 29 -4.75 18.03 -6.66
N ALA A 30 -3.74 18.04 -5.79
CA ALA A 30 -2.48 18.72 -6.05
C ALA A 30 -1.78 18.19 -7.32
N PHE A 31 -1.75 16.87 -7.53
CA PHE A 31 -1.18 16.28 -8.74
C PHE A 31 -1.96 16.73 -9.99
N GLN A 32 -3.27 16.51 -10.00
CA GLN A 32 -4.12 16.79 -11.17
C GLN A 32 -4.11 18.26 -11.53
N SER A 33 -4.29 19.15 -10.54
CA SER A 33 -4.32 20.61 -10.74
C SER A 33 -2.98 21.12 -11.28
N ASN A 34 -1.85 20.65 -10.75
CA ASN A 34 -0.52 21.07 -11.22
C ASN A 34 -0.20 20.48 -12.60
N TYR A 35 -0.57 19.22 -12.86
CA TYR A 35 -0.37 18.61 -14.17
C TYR A 35 -1.21 19.31 -15.27
N ALA A 36 -2.48 19.59 -15.00
CA ALA A 36 -3.36 20.34 -15.91
C ALA A 36 -2.90 21.79 -16.14
N GLY A 37 -2.32 22.40 -15.10
CA GLY A 37 -1.74 23.76 -15.15
C GLY A 37 -0.33 23.82 -15.71
N GLU A 38 0.20 22.71 -16.27
CA GLU A 38 1.55 22.60 -16.83
C GLU A 38 2.69 22.93 -15.84
N LYS A 39 2.41 22.78 -14.52
CA LYS A 39 3.40 22.95 -13.44
C LYS A 39 3.99 21.59 -13.06
N TYR A 40 4.73 21.01 -13.99
CA TYR A 40 5.13 19.62 -13.95
C TYR A 40 6.06 19.29 -12.77
N GLU A 41 6.85 20.24 -12.28
CA GLU A 41 7.70 20.08 -11.10
C GLU A 41 6.85 19.81 -9.85
N PHE A 42 5.76 20.59 -9.65
CA PHE A 42 4.88 20.42 -8.53
C PHE A 42 3.97 19.17 -8.67
N ALA A 43 3.58 18.85 -9.90
CA ALA A 43 2.90 17.59 -10.20
C ALA A 43 3.79 16.38 -9.86
N SER A 44 5.07 16.41 -10.22
CA SER A 44 6.04 15.36 -9.87
C SER A 44 6.21 15.21 -8.35
N LEU A 45 6.25 16.32 -7.59
CA LEU A 45 6.29 16.28 -6.12
C LEU A 45 5.03 15.61 -5.54
N ALA A 46 3.85 16.01 -6.00
CA ALA A 46 2.59 15.45 -5.52
C ALA A 46 2.47 13.95 -5.84
N PHE A 47 2.84 13.55 -7.07
CA PHE A 47 2.83 12.14 -7.47
C PHE A 47 3.84 11.30 -6.67
N HIS A 48 5.02 11.85 -6.40
CA HIS A 48 5.98 11.18 -5.53
C HIS A 48 5.42 10.93 -4.12
N LEU A 49 4.67 11.88 -3.55
CA LEU A 49 4.03 11.69 -2.23
C LEU A 49 2.90 10.65 -2.28
N LEU A 50 2.15 10.56 -3.39
CA LEU A 50 1.19 9.48 -3.61
C LEU A 50 1.89 8.11 -3.69
N TYR A 51 2.99 8.02 -4.43
CA TYR A 51 3.82 6.82 -4.48
C TYR A 51 4.35 6.44 -3.09
N MET A 52 4.81 7.40 -2.29
CA MET A 52 5.27 7.15 -0.92
C MET A 52 4.12 6.74 0.01
N SER A 53 2.89 7.21 -0.24
CA SER A 53 1.71 6.75 0.49
C SER A 53 1.45 5.25 0.21
N PHE A 54 1.49 4.82 -1.05
CA PHE A 54 1.42 3.40 -1.42
C PHE A 54 2.50 2.57 -0.69
N VAL A 55 3.76 3.03 -0.69
CA VAL A 55 4.85 2.34 0.02
C VAL A 55 4.57 2.23 1.52
N SER A 56 4.03 3.28 2.13
CA SER A 56 3.69 3.27 3.57
C SER A 56 2.60 2.26 3.90
N PHE A 57 1.54 2.18 3.09
CA PHE A 57 0.50 1.17 3.27
C PHE A 57 1.04 -0.24 3.08
N SER A 58 1.89 -0.46 2.09
CA SER A 58 2.54 -1.76 1.88
C SER A 58 3.39 -2.19 3.09
N ILE A 59 4.19 -1.28 3.65
CA ILE A 59 5.00 -1.56 4.84
C ILE A 59 4.12 -1.78 6.07
N TRP A 60 3.01 -1.09 6.17
CA TRP A 60 2.04 -1.32 7.24
C TRP A 60 1.45 -2.73 7.17
N GLN A 61 1.05 -3.19 5.99
CA GLN A 61 0.58 -4.56 5.79
C GLN A 61 1.67 -5.59 6.16
N ILE A 62 2.94 -5.34 5.80
CA ILE A 62 4.06 -6.17 6.23
C ILE A 62 4.17 -6.19 7.76
N LYS A 63 4.09 -5.03 8.43
CA LYS A 63 4.11 -4.93 9.90
C LYS A 63 3.01 -5.78 10.54
N LEU A 64 1.78 -5.76 10.00
CA LEU A 64 0.65 -6.52 10.53
C LEU A 64 0.83 -8.04 10.39
N VAL A 65 1.45 -8.50 9.33
CA VAL A 65 1.57 -9.93 9.00
C VAL A 65 2.89 -10.51 9.50
N ARG A 66 3.97 -9.75 9.42
CA ARG A 66 5.34 -10.13 9.75
C ARG A 66 5.87 -9.35 10.96
N GLU A 67 5.07 -9.26 12.01
CA GLU A 67 5.38 -8.43 13.19
C GLU A 67 6.78 -8.70 13.77
N GLN A 68 7.15 -9.98 13.93
CA GLN A 68 8.46 -10.33 14.48
C GLN A 68 9.60 -9.97 13.54
N ASP A 69 9.45 -10.21 12.24
CA ASP A 69 10.45 -9.83 11.23
C ASP A 69 10.57 -8.31 11.14
N PHE A 70 9.45 -7.59 11.24
CA PHE A 70 9.44 -6.14 11.30
C PHE A 70 10.20 -5.62 12.54
N LYS A 71 9.95 -6.20 13.73
CA LYS A 71 10.71 -5.89 14.95
C LYS A 71 12.20 -6.15 14.77
N ASN A 72 12.57 -7.29 14.21
CA ASN A 72 13.97 -7.65 13.94
C ASN A 72 14.64 -6.67 12.96
N ALA A 73 13.90 -6.16 11.96
CA ALA A 73 14.40 -5.19 10.99
C ALA A 73 14.69 -3.80 11.60
N LEU A 74 14.14 -3.50 12.78
CA LEU A 74 14.40 -2.26 13.51
C LEU A 74 15.73 -2.29 14.29
N VAL A 75 16.38 -3.45 14.44
CA VAL A 75 17.68 -3.56 15.09
C VAL A 75 18.70 -2.65 14.40
N GLY A 76 19.32 -1.77 15.17
CA GLY A 76 20.26 -0.75 14.67
C GLY A 76 19.65 0.63 14.47
N PHE A 77 18.34 0.80 14.65
CA PHE A 77 17.73 2.12 14.83
C PHE A 77 17.91 2.61 16.28
N GLN A 78 17.69 3.91 16.51
CA GLN A 78 17.65 4.44 17.88
C GLN A 78 16.44 3.86 18.61
N ILE A 79 16.60 3.51 19.90
CA ILE A 79 15.54 2.91 20.73
C ILE A 79 14.24 3.72 20.69
N GLU A 80 14.34 5.05 20.77
CA GLU A 80 13.15 5.92 20.66
C GLU A 80 12.42 5.78 19.31
N SER A 81 13.17 5.62 18.21
CA SER A 81 12.60 5.41 16.88
C SER A 81 11.96 4.03 16.77
N GLU A 82 12.59 3.00 17.34
CA GLU A 82 12.06 1.63 17.38
C GLU A 82 10.69 1.59 18.06
N THR A 83 10.59 2.11 19.31
CA THR A 83 9.33 2.16 20.07
C THR A 83 8.24 2.90 19.28
N LYS A 84 8.54 4.07 18.73
CA LYS A 84 7.56 4.87 17.99
C LYS A 84 7.10 4.21 16.67
N LEU A 85 7.95 3.42 16.02
CA LEU A 85 7.58 2.68 14.81
C LEU A 85 6.69 1.47 15.14
N LEU A 86 6.94 0.82 16.27
CA LEU A 86 6.10 -0.29 16.75
C LEU A 86 4.73 0.21 17.20
N ASP A 87 4.68 1.32 17.94
CA ASP A 87 3.47 1.93 18.49
C ASP A 87 2.73 2.84 17.49
N ALA A 88 3.23 2.95 16.25
CA ALA A 88 2.56 3.74 15.22
C ALA A 88 1.12 3.25 15.01
N ASP A 89 0.17 4.17 15.01
CA ASP A 89 -1.28 3.94 14.83
C ASP A 89 -1.74 4.19 13.37
N THR A 90 -0.87 4.81 12.56
CA THR A 90 -1.10 5.07 11.13
C THR A 90 0.18 4.84 10.32
N PRO A 91 0.08 4.40 9.05
CA PRO A 91 1.24 4.21 8.16
C PRO A 91 2.09 5.47 7.99
N PHE A 92 1.48 6.66 8.06
CA PHE A 92 2.18 7.93 7.84
C PHE A 92 3.12 8.31 8.99
N LYS A 93 2.96 7.75 10.19
CA LYS A 93 3.88 7.97 11.31
C LYS A 93 5.29 7.41 11.08
N PHE A 94 5.47 6.54 10.11
CA PHE A 94 6.81 6.09 9.73
C PHE A 94 7.71 7.25 9.30
N TYR A 95 7.15 8.29 8.66
CA TYR A 95 7.92 9.46 8.20
C TYR A 95 8.34 10.42 9.32
N GLU A 96 7.73 10.33 10.49
CA GLU A 96 8.17 11.12 11.64
C GLU A 96 9.57 10.71 12.14
N LYS A 97 9.96 9.46 11.89
CA LYS A 97 11.19 8.85 12.44
C LYS A 97 12.16 8.32 11.40
N LEU A 98 11.70 8.06 10.20
CA LEU A 98 12.48 7.48 9.12
C LEU A 98 12.56 8.43 7.93
N LYS A 99 13.74 8.50 7.34
CA LYS A 99 13.89 9.09 6.00
C LYS A 99 13.26 8.15 4.98
N GLU A 100 12.69 8.70 3.91
CA GLU A 100 12.10 7.90 2.82
C GLU A 100 13.03 6.78 2.33
N SER A 101 14.33 7.05 2.16
CA SER A 101 15.32 6.04 1.75
C SER A 101 15.53 4.91 2.76
N GLN A 102 15.16 5.11 4.03
CA GLN A 102 15.22 4.08 5.06
C GLN A 102 13.97 3.20 5.04
N ILE A 103 12.81 3.79 4.71
CA ILE A 103 11.51 3.11 4.61
C ILE A 103 11.59 1.97 3.60
N PHE A 104 12.18 2.17 2.44
CA PHE A 104 12.32 1.12 1.42
C PHE A 104 13.07 -0.15 1.89
N ARG A 105 13.88 -0.06 2.95
CA ARG A 105 14.58 -1.23 3.48
C ARG A 105 13.64 -2.30 4.03
N PHE A 106 12.45 -1.91 4.50
CA PHE A 106 11.45 -2.86 4.99
C PHE A 106 10.87 -3.73 3.87
N LEU A 107 10.92 -3.28 2.62
CA LEU A 107 10.52 -4.11 1.47
C LEU A 107 11.43 -5.33 1.27
N LYS A 108 12.60 -5.37 1.92
CA LYS A 108 13.43 -6.60 1.95
C LYS A 108 12.75 -7.75 2.69
N LEU A 109 11.82 -7.47 3.60
CA LEU A 109 11.02 -8.48 4.31
C LEU A 109 10.09 -9.26 3.37
N ILE A 110 9.83 -8.74 2.19
CA ILE A 110 9.04 -9.39 1.13
C ILE A 110 9.90 -9.86 -0.05
N GLY A 111 11.22 -9.91 0.11
CA GLY A 111 12.14 -10.42 -0.88
C GLY A 111 12.66 -9.40 -1.89
N CYS A 112 12.41 -8.09 -1.71
CA CYS A 112 13.05 -7.07 -2.53
C CYS A 112 14.57 -7.07 -2.28
N THR A 113 15.36 -7.02 -3.35
CA THR A 113 16.82 -7.01 -3.32
C THR A 113 17.39 -5.61 -3.00
N ASN A 114 18.71 -5.54 -2.77
CA ASN A 114 19.37 -4.24 -2.63
C ASN A 114 19.27 -3.40 -3.92
N ASP A 115 19.24 -4.04 -5.09
CA ASP A 115 19.10 -3.35 -6.37
C ASP A 115 17.71 -2.71 -6.48
N HIS A 116 16.63 -3.43 -6.10
CA HIS A 116 15.29 -2.87 -6.00
C HIS A 116 15.25 -1.64 -5.07
N VAL A 117 15.82 -1.77 -3.86
CA VAL A 117 15.89 -0.64 -2.90
C VAL A 117 16.70 0.53 -3.49
N GLY A 118 17.72 0.25 -4.30
CA GLY A 118 18.51 1.23 -5.03
C GLY A 118 17.68 2.01 -6.05
N GLU A 119 16.84 1.33 -6.83
CA GLU A 119 15.94 1.94 -7.81
C GLU A 119 14.93 2.87 -7.11
N PHE A 120 14.24 2.38 -6.07
CA PHE A 120 13.31 3.19 -5.28
C PHE A 120 13.97 4.47 -4.73
N SER A 121 15.22 4.37 -4.29
CA SER A 121 15.98 5.51 -3.77
C SER A 121 16.32 6.57 -4.85
N LYS A 122 16.29 6.24 -6.13
CA LYS A 122 16.46 7.21 -7.22
C LYS A 122 15.33 8.22 -7.28
N PHE A 123 14.08 7.79 -7.04
CA PHE A 123 12.92 8.69 -7.01
C PHE A 123 13.03 9.72 -5.87
N VAL A 124 13.50 9.30 -4.70
CA VAL A 124 13.77 10.22 -3.58
C VAL A 124 14.83 11.25 -3.94
N LYS A 125 15.91 10.83 -4.61
CA LYS A 125 16.97 11.75 -5.06
C LYS A 125 16.45 12.76 -6.09
N ARG A 126 15.57 12.32 -7.02
CA ARG A 126 14.96 13.17 -8.03
C ARG A 126 14.03 14.20 -7.37
N ARG A 127 13.13 13.76 -6.49
CA ARG A 127 12.25 14.64 -5.71
C ARG A 127 13.04 15.68 -4.91
N ASN A 128 14.15 15.29 -4.31
CA ASN A 128 15.01 16.21 -3.55
C ASN A 128 15.59 17.35 -4.39
N LYS A 129 15.85 17.12 -5.69
CA LYS A 129 16.31 18.19 -6.59
C LYS A 129 15.26 19.29 -6.79
N ILE A 130 13.98 18.92 -6.73
CA ILE A 130 12.87 19.87 -6.87
C ILE A 130 12.58 20.53 -5.51
N ALA A 131 12.55 19.76 -4.42
CA ALA A 131 12.09 20.21 -3.12
C ALA A 131 13.10 21.04 -2.32
N HIS A 132 14.41 20.91 -2.61
CA HIS A 132 15.44 21.63 -1.86
C HIS A 132 15.86 22.92 -2.59
N PRO A 133 16.05 24.03 -1.82
CA PRO A 133 16.49 25.30 -2.39
C PRO A 133 17.95 25.17 -2.88
N SER A 134 18.10 24.98 -4.19
CA SER A 134 19.42 24.86 -4.85
C SER A 134 19.88 26.16 -5.54
N GLY A 135 19.02 27.19 -5.57
CA GLY A 135 19.25 28.41 -6.32
C GLY A 135 19.14 28.23 -7.85
N THR A 136 18.75 27.04 -8.31
CA THR A 136 18.51 26.74 -9.73
C THR A 136 17.07 26.32 -9.93
N VAL A 137 16.49 26.72 -11.06
CA VAL A 137 15.16 26.24 -11.46
C VAL A 137 15.33 24.89 -12.13
N PHE A 138 14.61 23.90 -11.62
CA PHE A 138 14.53 22.59 -12.24
C PHE A 138 13.28 22.57 -13.13
N PHE A 139 13.47 22.53 -14.43
CA PHE A 139 12.37 22.49 -15.38
C PHE A 139 12.06 21.04 -15.76
N ASN A 140 10.79 20.67 -15.64
CA ASN A 140 10.22 19.48 -16.25
C ASN A 140 9.33 19.86 -17.42
N ASP A 141 9.28 19.02 -18.43
CA ASP A 141 8.27 19.06 -19.46
C ASP A 141 7.31 17.87 -19.32
N ARG A 142 6.25 17.87 -20.12
CA ARG A 142 5.25 16.80 -20.09
C ARG A 142 5.85 15.43 -20.39
N ILE A 143 6.75 15.34 -21.33
CA ILE A 143 7.39 14.07 -21.73
C ILE A 143 8.20 13.52 -20.55
N THR A 144 8.93 14.39 -19.87
CA THR A 144 9.75 14.00 -18.72
C THR A 144 8.91 13.51 -17.57
N ILE A 145 7.82 14.22 -17.18
CA ILE A 145 6.97 13.78 -16.07
C ILE A 145 6.21 12.49 -16.41
N ASP A 146 5.72 12.34 -17.65
CA ASP A 146 5.03 11.11 -18.05
C ASP A 146 5.99 9.89 -17.98
N ALA A 147 7.24 10.05 -18.38
CA ALA A 147 8.26 9.02 -18.23
C ALA A 147 8.58 8.71 -16.75
N GLU A 148 8.63 9.74 -15.89
CA GLU A 148 8.82 9.59 -14.44
C GLU A 148 7.69 8.81 -13.80
N ILE A 149 6.45 9.11 -14.16
CA ILE A 149 5.25 8.42 -13.68
C ILE A 149 5.29 6.95 -14.11
N SER A 150 5.57 6.66 -15.40
CA SER A 150 5.68 5.28 -15.90
C SER A 150 6.78 4.50 -15.19
N ASP A 151 7.93 5.13 -14.88
CA ASP A 151 9.00 4.50 -14.10
C ASP A 151 8.53 4.18 -12.67
N MET A 152 7.84 5.11 -11.99
CA MET A 152 7.30 4.87 -10.65
C MET A 152 6.22 3.78 -10.65
N MET A 153 5.34 3.77 -11.64
CA MET A 153 4.29 2.74 -11.77
C MET A 153 4.88 1.34 -11.97
N ARG A 154 5.94 1.22 -12.76
CA ARG A 154 6.66 -0.06 -12.91
C ARG A 154 7.19 -0.57 -11.55
N GLU A 155 7.67 0.31 -10.70
CA GLU A 155 8.13 -0.07 -9.36
C GLU A 155 6.98 -0.33 -8.40
N VAL A 156 5.84 0.35 -8.53
CA VAL A 156 4.59 0.01 -7.82
C VAL A 156 4.17 -1.43 -8.13
N GLU A 157 4.11 -1.79 -9.41
CA GLU A 157 3.78 -3.16 -9.84
C GLU A 157 4.80 -4.19 -9.32
N ASN A 158 6.07 -3.84 -9.30
CA ASN A 158 7.13 -4.70 -8.79
C ASN A 158 6.96 -4.94 -7.27
N ILE A 159 6.72 -3.88 -6.48
CA ILE A 159 6.41 -4.00 -5.05
C ILE A 159 5.14 -4.84 -4.85
N GLN A 160 4.07 -4.57 -5.60
CA GLN A 160 2.80 -5.30 -5.50
C GLN A 160 2.99 -6.81 -5.76
N ARG A 161 3.82 -7.18 -6.73
CA ARG A 161 4.15 -8.58 -6.99
C ARG A 161 4.82 -9.25 -5.79
N HIS A 162 5.72 -8.54 -5.12
CA HIS A 162 6.37 -9.02 -3.90
C HIS A 162 5.42 -9.02 -2.69
N MET A 163 4.41 -8.13 -2.66
CA MET A 163 3.38 -8.07 -1.62
C MET A 163 2.38 -9.22 -1.70
N ARG A 164 2.18 -9.82 -2.86
CA ARG A 164 1.16 -10.86 -3.07
C ARG A 164 1.15 -11.97 -2.00
N PRO A 165 2.29 -12.56 -1.57
CA PRO A 165 2.30 -13.56 -0.49
C PRO A 165 1.75 -13.04 0.84
N ILE A 166 2.04 -11.77 1.19
CA ILE A 166 1.52 -11.10 2.39
C ILE A 166 0.01 -10.97 2.31
N ILE A 167 -0.50 -10.48 1.18
CA ILE A 167 -1.93 -10.29 0.95
C ILE A 167 -2.69 -11.62 0.99
N ILE A 168 -2.16 -12.66 0.37
CA ILE A 168 -2.74 -14.01 0.44
C ILE A 168 -2.76 -14.55 1.87
N GLU A 169 -1.75 -14.25 2.69
CA GLU A 169 -1.75 -14.64 4.10
C GLU A 169 -2.78 -13.87 4.92
N VAL A 170 -2.93 -12.55 4.69
CA VAL A 170 -4.01 -11.74 5.27
C VAL A 170 -5.36 -12.34 4.94
N TYR A 171 -5.58 -12.63 3.65
CA TYR A 171 -6.84 -13.17 3.16
C TYR A 171 -7.16 -14.56 3.75
N ALA A 172 -6.18 -15.47 3.75
CA ALA A 172 -6.36 -16.79 4.32
C ALA A 172 -6.71 -16.72 5.82
N ARG A 173 -6.04 -15.83 6.57
CA ARG A 173 -6.35 -15.60 7.99
C ARG A 173 -7.75 -15.05 8.17
N PHE A 174 -8.13 -14.02 7.40
CA PHE A 174 -9.49 -13.46 7.42
C PHE A 174 -10.54 -14.55 7.17
N LEU A 175 -10.36 -15.38 6.13
CA LEU A 175 -11.32 -16.45 5.82
C LEU A 175 -11.46 -17.46 6.97
N LEU A 176 -10.38 -17.79 7.67
CA LEU A 176 -10.39 -18.72 8.79
C LEU A 176 -11.01 -18.08 10.03
N ASP A 177 -10.61 -16.87 10.39
CA ASP A 177 -11.05 -16.15 11.59
C ASP A 177 -12.54 -15.81 11.51
N SER A 178 -13.05 -15.50 10.30
CA SER A 178 -14.46 -15.14 10.06
C SER A 178 -15.30 -16.31 9.48
N SER A 179 -14.78 -17.55 9.50
CA SER A 179 -15.48 -18.70 8.92
C SER A 179 -16.70 -19.13 9.69
N ASP A 180 -16.69 -19.00 11.02
CA ASP A 180 -17.82 -19.33 11.88
C ASP A 180 -18.84 -18.20 11.85
N THR A 181 -20.03 -18.50 11.31
CA THR A 181 -21.10 -17.51 11.15
C THR A 181 -21.68 -17.03 12.48
N GLU A 182 -21.56 -17.80 13.56
CA GLU A 182 -22.03 -17.42 14.89
C GLU A 182 -21.03 -16.55 15.65
N GLU A 183 -19.73 -16.65 15.30
CA GLU A 183 -18.64 -15.90 15.94
C GLU A 183 -18.21 -14.66 15.15
N ARG A 184 -18.75 -14.43 13.94
CA ARG A 184 -18.45 -13.24 13.13
C ARG A 184 -18.82 -11.96 13.85
N GLU A 185 -17.99 -10.92 13.67
CA GLU A 185 -18.31 -9.58 14.17
C GLU A 185 -19.55 -9.00 13.47
N TYR A 186 -19.71 -9.27 12.17
CA TYR A 186 -20.86 -8.85 11.38
C TYR A 186 -21.58 -10.07 10.79
N ALA A 187 -22.89 -10.15 11.03
CA ALA A 187 -23.72 -11.24 10.50
C ALA A 187 -23.88 -11.17 8.96
N ILE A 188 -23.72 -9.97 8.37
CA ILE A 188 -23.82 -9.73 6.92
C ILE A 188 -22.42 -9.91 6.31
N PRO A 189 -22.22 -10.89 5.38
CA PRO A 189 -20.91 -11.17 4.81
C PRO A 189 -20.22 -9.96 4.17
N GLU A 190 -20.98 -9.08 3.52
CA GLU A 190 -20.48 -7.86 2.89
C GLU A 190 -19.87 -6.90 3.92
N GLN A 191 -20.50 -6.76 5.09
CA GLN A 191 -19.99 -5.91 6.17
C GLN A 191 -18.76 -6.54 6.83
N GLU A 192 -18.75 -7.86 6.99
CA GLU A 192 -17.61 -8.59 7.52
C GLU A 192 -16.37 -8.43 6.60
N VAL A 193 -16.56 -8.58 5.29
CA VAL A 193 -15.53 -8.35 4.28
C VAL A 193 -15.02 -6.91 4.36
N GLU A 194 -15.93 -5.93 4.36
CA GLU A 194 -15.55 -4.51 4.37
C GLU A 194 -14.77 -4.14 5.64
N ALA A 195 -15.24 -4.55 6.81
CA ALA A 195 -14.64 -4.19 8.08
C ALA A 195 -13.33 -4.95 8.35
N ASN A 196 -13.37 -6.29 8.28
CA ASN A 196 -12.31 -7.15 8.79
C ASN A 196 -11.27 -7.56 7.74
N LEU A 197 -11.60 -7.51 6.44
CA LEU A 197 -10.63 -7.68 5.38
C LEU A 197 -10.13 -6.33 4.86
N ILE A 198 -11.02 -5.51 4.30
CA ILE A 198 -10.66 -4.31 3.54
C ILE A 198 -10.14 -3.20 4.47
N HIS A 199 -10.99 -2.70 5.34
CA HIS A 199 -10.69 -1.56 6.21
C HIS A 199 -9.57 -1.86 7.21
N ARG A 200 -9.64 -3.02 7.87
CA ARG A 200 -8.66 -3.42 8.88
C ARG A 200 -7.24 -3.54 8.35
N ASN A 201 -7.08 -3.95 7.09
CA ASN A 201 -5.78 -4.27 6.50
C ASN A 201 -5.34 -3.29 5.40
N TYR A 202 -6.07 -2.18 5.17
CA TYR A 202 -5.78 -1.23 4.08
C TYR A 202 -5.67 -1.92 2.72
N VAL A 203 -6.60 -2.81 2.41
CA VAL A 203 -6.57 -3.60 1.18
C VAL A 203 -6.93 -2.72 -0.02
N SER A 204 -6.17 -2.82 -1.08
CA SER A 204 -6.37 -2.14 -2.36
C SER A 204 -7.17 -2.98 -3.36
N LEU A 205 -7.62 -2.40 -4.48
CA LEU A 205 -8.26 -3.17 -5.56
C LEU A 205 -7.32 -4.24 -6.12
N ARG A 206 -6.03 -3.94 -6.28
CA ARG A 206 -5.02 -4.90 -6.76
C ARG A 206 -4.75 -6.02 -5.75
N ASP A 207 -4.90 -5.73 -4.46
CA ASP A 207 -4.85 -6.77 -3.42
C ASP A 207 -6.06 -7.70 -3.52
N ILE A 208 -7.26 -7.13 -3.72
CA ILE A 208 -8.51 -7.90 -3.86
C ILE A 208 -8.44 -8.84 -5.08
N GLU A 209 -7.92 -8.39 -6.21
CA GLU A 209 -7.68 -9.24 -7.37
C GLU A 209 -6.83 -10.47 -6.99
N SER A 210 -5.79 -10.28 -6.18
CA SER A 210 -4.96 -11.38 -5.67
C SER A 210 -5.76 -12.31 -4.75
N CYS A 211 -6.61 -11.75 -3.87
CA CYS A 211 -7.49 -12.52 -2.98
C CYS A 211 -8.48 -13.40 -3.76
N MET A 212 -9.05 -12.88 -4.86
CA MET A 212 -9.99 -13.63 -5.70
C MET A 212 -9.37 -14.85 -6.38
N THR A 213 -8.04 -14.86 -6.57
CA THR A 213 -7.30 -16.01 -7.13
C THR A 213 -6.96 -17.08 -6.09
N TYR A 214 -7.29 -16.85 -4.80
CA TYR A 214 -6.96 -17.79 -3.75
C TYR A 214 -7.72 -19.09 -3.89
N ASP A 215 -7.00 -20.22 -3.78
CA ASP A 215 -7.59 -21.56 -3.83
C ASP A 215 -8.10 -21.96 -2.43
N ILE A 216 -9.41 -21.80 -2.22
CA ILE A 216 -10.06 -22.16 -0.96
C ILE A 216 -10.19 -23.67 -0.75
N SER A 217 -9.96 -24.51 -1.77
CA SER A 217 -10.00 -25.98 -1.63
C SER A 217 -9.00 -26.51 -0.60
N LYS A 218 -7.95 -25.76 -0.31
CA LYS A 218 -6.98 -26.03 0.75
C LYS A 218 -7.62 -26.15 2.14
N HIS A 219 -8.81 -25.57 2.31
CA HIS A 219 -9.58 -25.58 3.56
C HIS A 219 -10.81 -26.51 3.51
N ALA A 220 -10.92 -27.37 2.47
CA ALA A 220 -12.09 -28.23 2.25
C ALA A 220 -12.43 -29.17 3.44
N THR A 221 -11.45 -29.45 4.31
CA THR A 221 -11.64 -30.25 5.53
C THR A 221 -11.94 -29.42 6.78
N HIS A 222 -11.96 -28.09 6.67
CA HIS A 222 -12.28 -27.21 7.79
C HIS A 222 -13.75 -27.33 8.19
N ILE A 223 -14.03 -27.38 9.50
CA ILE A 223 -15.40 -27.57 10.02
C ILE A 223 -16.37 -26.48 9.51
N ALA A 224 -15.89 -25.24 9.40
CA ALA A 224 -16.65 -24.09 8.91
C ALA A 224 -16.37 -23.76 7.42
N PHE A 225 -16.11 -24.78 6.58
CA PHE A 225 -15.77 -24.54 5.16
C PHE A 225 -16.86 -23.81 4.38
N GLU A 226 -18.13 -24.01 4.72
CA GLU A 226 -19.25 -23.30 4.08
C GLU A 226 -19.15 -21.78 4.31
N GLY A 227 -18.78 -21.35 5.52
CA GLY A 227 -18.55 -19.94 5.81
C GLY A 227 -17.34 -19.35 5.05
N ILE A 228 -16.27 -20.14 4.89
CA ILE A 228 -15.13 -19.75 4.02
C ILE A 228 -15.61 -19.56 2.58
N ARG A 229 -16.41 -20.48 2.05
CA ARG A 229 -16.94 -20.42 0.68
C ARG A 229 -17.87 -19.22 0.50
N GLU A 230 -18.71 -18.93 1.48
CA GLU A 230 -19.60 -17.77 1.48
C GLU A 230 -18.82 -16.46 1.40
N LEU A 231 -17.83 -16.25 2.28
CA LEU A 231 -17.00 -15.04 2.30
C LEU A 231 -16.21 -14.88 1.00
N HIS A 232 -15.60 -15.97 0.50
CA HIS A 232 -14.87 -15.92 -0.77
C HIS A 232 -15.77 -15.57 -1.95
N SER A 233 -16.99 -16.13 -1.99
CA SER A 233 -17.99 -15.80 -3.01
C SER A 233 -18.50 -14.37 -2.88
N CYS A 234 -18.60 -13.87 -1.65
CA CYS A 234 -18.95 -12.49 -1.36
C CYS A 234 -17.90 -11.50 -1.95
N VAL A 235 -16.61 -11.74 -1.70
CA VAL A 235 -15.52 -10.92 -2.27
C VAL A 235 -15.59 -10.92 -3.80
N LYS A 236 -15.76 -12.09 -4.43
CA LYS A 236 -15.89 -12.19 -5.89
C LYS A 236 -17.10 -11.45 -6.46
N ARG A 237 -18.22 -11.46 -5.73
CA ARG A 237 -19.44 -10.77 -6.16
C ARG A 237 -19.33 -9.25 -6.03
N GLN A 238 -18.66 -8.77 -4.94
CA GLN A 238 -18.53 -7.34 -4.69
C GLN A 238 -17.49 -6.65 -5.58
N TYR A 239 -16.42 -7.35 -5.93
CA TYR A 239 -15.23 -6.78 -6.55
C TYR A 239 -14.79 -7.49 -7.84
N GLY A 240 -15.42 -8.58 -8.22
CA GLY A 240 -15.16 -9.22 -9.51
C GLY A 240 -15.85 -8.43 -10.64
N ASP A 241 -15.14 -8.21 -11.73
CA ASP A 241 -15.75 -7.70 -12.96
C ASP A 241 -16.81 -8.72 -13.45
N GLU A 242 -18.00 -8.24 -13.79
CA GLU A 242 -19.05 -9.06 -14.43
C GLU A 242 -18.64 -9.48 -15.85
#